data_8a6eceb0f08031f9c3757e83c0abd913
#
_entry.id   8a6eceb0f08031f9c3757e83c0abd913
#
_cell.length_a   1.000
_cell.length_b   1.000
_cell.length_c   1.000
_cell.angle_alpha   90.00
_cell.angle_beta   90.00
_cell.angle_gamma   90.00
#
_symmetry.space_group_name_H-M   'P 1'
#
loop_
_entity.id
_entity.type
_entity.pdbx_description
1 polymer ?
#
loop_
_entity_poly.entity_id
_entity_poly.type
_entity_poly.pdbx_seq_one_letter_code
_entity_poly.pdbx_strand_id
1 'polypeptide(L)'
;MMKYKIGDKVKVREDLKAGKDYGGIYCNENMADIAGKTVTISEELSNKCYYVEETGFRWHEKMFSGKAEDPVTNNDKIIKELSKAFNGISDEIKGITESINKRTMYDEVMQDQIIKKIKEIPLDELTTKVEADVDSYIKTMYGVLPKKIEITNNTVKKEMSGLFHNKFEEILKIINKGVPLMLTGPAGAGKNHTLEQVAQALDLDFYFTNAVTQEYKLTGFIDAGGTYQETQFYKAYTGGGLFFLDEVDASCPEALIILNSAIANGYFDFPNGRANANENFRIVCAGNTYGTGADMIYVGRNALDGATLDRFAVIEFNYDENIERQLAYDDELYNFIVALRKAIKDASLRYIVSMRATINSTKLLEIGMTKKDILKSVVIKNMQIDDLNVIINKINNHSEWKRVLEELAKC
;
A
#
# COMPACT_ATOMS: atom_id res chain seq x y z
N MET A 1 -39.74 -13.19 -4.59
CA MET A 1 -38.82 -12.36 -3.82
C MET A 1 -37.46 -12.45 -4.50
N MET A 2 -36.77 -11.36 -4.71
CA MET A 2 -35.44 -11.36 -5.29
C MET A 2 -34.45 -11.99 -4.31
N LYS A 3 -33.50 -12.79 -4.82
CA LYS A 3 -32.54 -13.55 -3.99
C LYS A 3 -31.36 -12.71 -3.57
N TYR A 4 -30.97 -11.73 -4.39
CA TYR A 4 -29.79 -10.87 -4.18
C TYR A 4 -30.23 -9.40 -4.21
N LYS A 5 -29.47 -8.51 -3.55
CA LYS A 5 -29.68 -7.06 -3.47
C LYS A 5 -28.56 -6.30 -4.17
N ILE A 6 -28.81 -5.05 -4.53
CA ILE A 6 -27.77 -4.13 -5.04
C ILE A 6 -26.61 -4.05 -4.05
N GLY A 7 -25.39 -4.17 -4.54
CA GLY A 7 -24.16 -4.24 -3.75
C GLY A 7 -23.77 -5.65 -3.26
N ASP A 8 -24.65 -6.66 -3.43
CA ASP A 8 -24.27 -8.03 -3.10
C ASP A 8 -23.22 -8.56 -4.06
N LYS A 9 -22.15 -9.14 -3.52
CA LYS A 9 -21.16 -9.91 -4.28
C LYS A 9 -21.67 -11.34 -4.43
N VAL A 10 -21.74 -11.82 -5.67
CA VAL A 10 -22.23 -13.15 -6.01
C VAL A 10 -21.23 -13.91 -6.85
N LYS A 11 -21.09 -15.21 -6.61
CA LYS A 11 -20.20 -16.07 -7.40
C LYS A 11 -20.95 -16.58 -8.62
N VAL A 12 -20.37 -16.37 -9.82
CA VAL A 12 -20.87 -16.95 -11.07
C VAL A 12 -20.61 -18.46 -11.05
N ARG A 13 -21.55 -19.25 -11.57
CA ARG A 13 -21.40 -20.72 -11.63
C ARG A 13 -20.21 -21.10 -12.49
N GLU A 14 -19.44 -22.07 -12.03
CA GLU A 14 -18.25 -22.59 -12.75
C GLU A 14 -18.64 -23.42 -13.99
N ASP A 15 -19.84 -23.98 -14.01
CA ASP A 15 -20.37 -24.81 -15.10
C ASP A 15 -21.20 -24.00 -16.12
N LEU A 16 -21.05 -22.67 -16.14
CA LEU A 16 -21.74 -21.80 -17.10
C LEU A 16 -21.22 -22.08 -18.52
N LYS A 17 -22.15 -22.25 -19.46
CA LYS A 17 -21.81 -22.57 -20.86
C LYS A 17 -22.49 -21.62 -21.82
N ALA A 18 -21.71 -21.09 -22.78
CA ALA A 18 -22.25 -20.28 -23.89
C ALA A 18 -23.29 -21.07 -24.69
N GLY A 19 -24.33 -20.37 -25.16
CA GLY A 19 -25.42 -20.94 -25.91
C GLY A 19 -26.51 -21.65 -25.08
N LYS A 20 -26.34 -21.75 -23.75
CA LYS A 20 -27.35 -22.37 -22.86
C LYS A 20 -28.28 -21.34 -22.25
N ASP A 21 -29.54 -21.70 -22.10
CA ASP A 21 -30.59 -20.89 -21.45
C ASP A 21 -30.57 -21.10 -19.92
N TYR A 22 -30.57 -20.02 -19.18
CA TYR A 22 -30.62 -20.00 -17.71
C TYR A 22 -31.83 -19.15 -17.25
N GLY A 23 -33.02 -19.68 -17.41
CA GLY A 23 -34.24 -19.00 -16.95
C GLY A 23 -34.74 -17.88 -17.86
N GLY A 24 -34.57 -18.05 -19.18
CA GLY A 24 -34.93 -17.09 -20.22
C GLY A 24 -33.82 -16.12 -20.59
N ILE A 25 -32.62 -16.29 -20.04
CA ILE A 25 -31.42 -15.54 -20.44
C ILE A 25 -30.43 -16.52 -21.07
N TYR A 26 -30.08 -16.30 -22.33
CA TYR A 26 -29.04 -17.06 -23.02
C TYR A 26 -27.65 -16.57 -22.61
N CYS A 27 -26.82 -17.49 -22.12
CA CYS A 27 -25.42 -17.22 -21.82
C CYS A 27 -24.64 -16.98 -23.12
N ASN A 28 -24.02 -15.84 -23.29
CA ASN A 28 -23.11 -15.58 -24.41
C ASN A 28 -21.65 -15.94 -24.02
N GLU A 29 -20.71 -15.85 -24.97
CA GLU A 29 -19.30 -16.19 -24.74
C GLU A 29 -18.69 -15.32 -23.65
N ASN A 30 -18.91 -14.01 -23.66
CA ASN A 30 -18.37 -13.09 -22.67
C ASN A 30 -18.91 -13.35 -21.25
N MET A 31 -20.14 -13.89 -21.13
CA MET A 31 -20.69 -14.31 -19.85
C MET A 31 -20.05 -15.63 -19.38
N ALA A 32 -19.75 -16.54 -20.29
CA ALA A 32 -19.09 -17.80 -19.97
C ALA A 32 -17.63 -17.60 -19.56
N ASP A 33 -16.95 -16.58 -20.06
CA ASP A 33 -15.55 -16.23 -19.72
C ASP A 33 -15.34 -15.77 -18.29
N ILE A 34 -16.43 -15.38 -17.62
CA ILE A 34 -16.38 -15.02 -16.20
C ILE A 34 -16.98 -16.08 -15.28
N ALA A 35 -17.14 -17.33 -15.79
CA ALA A 35 -17.56 -18.46 -14.97
C ALA A 35 -16.59 -18.66 -13.79
N GLY A 36 -17.12 -18.93 -12.61
CA GLY A 36 -16.35 -19.09 -11.38
C GLY A 36 -15.90 -17.79 -10.70
N LYS A 37 -15.97 -16.64 -11.38
CA LYS A 37 -15.58 -15.35 -10.81
C LYS A 37 -16.69 -14.76 -9.92
N THR A 38 -16.32 -13.84 -9.06
CA THR A 38 -17.23 -13.06 -8.22
C THR A 38 -17.58 -11.76 -8.95
N VAL A 39 -18.86 -11.41 -8.96
CA VAL A 39 -19.41 -10.19 -9.58
C VAL A 39 -20.31 -9.46 -8.59
N THR A 40 -20.47 -8.14 -8.76
CA THR A 40 -21.23 -7.27 -7.89
C THR A 40 -22.59 -6.93 -8.54
N ILE A 41 -23.67 -7.10 -7.82
CA ILE A 41 -25.01 -6.73 -8.31
C ILE A 41 -25.14 -5.21 -8.36
N SER A 42 -25.31 -4.65 -9.55
CA SER A 42 -25.47 -3.20 -9.75
C SER A 42 -26.94 -2.76 -9.82
N GLU A 43 -27.84 -3.64 -10.32
CA GLU A 43 -29.26 -3.32 -10.46
C GLU A 43 -30.11 -4.58 -10.34
N GLU A 44 -31.29 -4.44 -9.70
CA GLU A 44 -32.31 -5.48 -9.63
C GLU A 44 -33.36 -5.27 -10.74
N LEU A 45 -33.61 -6.31 -11.53
CA LEU A 45 -34.60 -6.29 -12.62
C LEU A 45 -35.78 -7.21 -12.29
N SER A 46 -36.89 -7.05 -13.01
CA SER A 46 -38.02 -7.99 -12.92
C SER A 46 -37.60 -9.42 -13.31
N ASN A 47 -38.40 -10.43 -12.89
CA ASN A 47 -38.21 -11.85 -13.24
C ASN A 47 -36.89 -12.47 -12.79
N LYS A 48 -36.39 -12.11 -11.58
CA LYS A 48 -35.17 -12.67 -10.97
C LYS A 48 -33.90 -12.43 -11.81
N CYS A 49 -33.86 -11.31 -12.49
CA CYS A 49 -32.75 -10.87 -13.29
C CYS A 49 -32.02 -9.68 -12.64
N TYR A 50 -30.77 -9.51 -13.01
CA TYR A 50 -29.84 -8.52 -12.43
C TYR A 50 -28.92 -7.97 -13.50
N TYR A 51 -28.47 -6.73 -13.32
CA TYR A 51 -27.20 -6.27 -13.91
C TYR A 51 -26.08 -6.42 -12.90
N VAL A 52 -24.85 -6.61 -13.39
CA VAL A 52 -23.63 -6.66 -12.58
C VAL A 52 -22.66 -5.59 -13.08
N GLU A 53 -21.85 -5.05 -12.13
CA GLU A 53 -20.93 -3.94 -12.42
C GLU A 53 -19.89 -4.31 -13.47
N GLU A 54 -19.43 -5.57 -13.45
CA GLU A 54 -18.34 -6.07 -14.29
C GLU A 54 -18.75 -6.30 -15.76
N THR A 55 -20.06 -6.34 -16.04
CA THR A 55 -20.57 -6.56 -17.40
C THR A 55 -21.83 -5.73 -17.67
N GLY A 56 -22.05 -5.37 -18.95
CA GLY A 56 -23.30 -4.73 -19.38
C GLY A 56 -24.44 -5.70 -19.70
N PHE A 57 -24.33 -6.98 -19.31
CA PHE A 57 -25.31 -8.00 -19.65
C PHE A 57 -26.33 -8.22 -18.54
N ARG A 58 -27.50 -8.71 -18.94
CA ARG A 58 -28.57 -9.12 -18.03
C ARG A 58 -28.34 -10.56 -17.58
N TRP A 59 -28.31 -10.79 -16.28
CA TRP A 59 -28.06 -12.08 -15.64
C TRP A 59 -29.32 -12.61 -14.95
N HIS A 60 -29.55 -13.90 -15.01
CA HIS A 60 -30.63 -14.55 -14.25
C HIS A 60 -30.05 -15.19 -12.98
N GLU A 61 -30.83 -15.24 -11.87
CA GLU A 61 -30.39 -15.80 -10.59
C GLU A 61 -29.79 -17.22 -10.68
N LYS A 62 -30.22 -18.00 -11.69
CA LYS A 62 -29.73 -19.37 -11.95
C LYS A 62 -28.27 -19.41 -12.47
N MET A 63 -27.73 -18.28 -12.89
CA MET A 63 -26.34 -18.16 -13.37
C MET A 63 -25.37 -17.94 -12.20
N PHE A 64 -25.87 -17.73 -11.00
CA PHE A 64 -25.06 -17.57 -9.80
C PHE A 64 -25.12 -18.83 -8.92
N SER A 65 -24.02 -19.21 -8.31
CA SER A 65 -23.93 -20.31 -7.36
C SER A 65 -24.37 -19.90 -5.94
N GLY A 66 -24.22 -18.61 -5.59
CA GLY A 66 -24.57 -18.07 -4.28
C GLY A 66 -23.97 -16.69 -4.04
N LYS A 67 -24.19 -16.12 -2.85
CA LYS A 67 -23.40 -14.97 -2.41
C LYS A 67 -21.93 -15.41 -2.26
N ALA A 68 -21.03 -14.58 -2.75
CA ALA A 68 -19.61 -14.78 -2.46
C ALA A 68 -19.42 -14.55 -0.96
N GLU A 69 -18.77 -15.48 -0.28
CA GLU A 69 -18.35 -15.26 1.10
C GLU A 69 -17.29 -14.16 1.08
N ASP A 70 -17.51 -13.10 1.87
CA ASP A 70 -16.49 -12.07 2.04
C ASP A 70 -15.25 -12.73 2.67
N PRO A 71 -14.03 -12.46 2.18
CA PRO A 71 -12.81 -12.99 2.79
C PRO A 71 -12.70 -12.67 4.29
N VAL A 72 -13.30 -11.58 4.74
CA VAL A 72 -13.37 -11.15 6.14
C VAL A 72 -14.22 -12.10 7.00
N THR A 73 -15.32 -12.66 6.47
CA THR A 73 -16.17 -13.62 7.20
C THR A 73 -15.51 -14.99 7.35
N ASN A 74 -14.61 -15.35 6.44
CA ASN A 74 -13.86 -16.60 6.55
C ASN A 74 -12.77 -16.51 7.62
N ASN A 75 -12.13 -15.34 7.76
CA ASN A 75 -11.15 -15.07 8.81
C ASN A 75 -11.79 -15.06 10.21
N ASP A 76 -12.97 -14.49 10.36
CA ASP A 76 -13.73 -14.52 11.63
C ASP A 76 -14.16 -15.93 12.02
N LYS A 77 -14.45 -16.80 11.03
CA LYS A 77 -14.71 -18.24 11.28
C LYS A 77 -13.45 -18.96 11.74
N ILE A 78 -12.33 -18.72 11.08
CA ILE A 78 -11.03 -19.35 11.44
C ILE A 78 -10.59 -18.87 12.83
N ILE A 79 -10.69 -17.58 13.12
CA ILE A 79 -10.40 -17.01 14.45
C ILE A 79 -11.32 -17.60 15.52
N LYS A 80 -12.61 -17.78 15.22
CA LYS A 80 -13.57 -18.43 16.13
C LYS A 80 -13.28 -19.90 16.36
N GLU A 81 -12.86 -20.63 15.32
CA GLU A 81 -12.48 -22.03 15.45
C GLU A 81 -11.17 -22.22 16.20
N LEU A 82 -10.17 -21.36 15.95
CA LEU A 82 -8.93 -21.32 16.71
C LEU A 82 -9.18 -20.95 18.17
N SER A 83 -10.04 -19.98 18.44
CA SER A 83 -10.43 -19.60 19.81
C SER A 83 -11.17 -20.73 20.52
N LYS A 84 -12.01 -21.50 19.82
CA LYS A 84 -12.66 -22.71 20.38
C LYS A 84 -11.68 -23.83 20.68
N ALA A 85 -10.71 -24.06 19.78
CA ALA A 85 -9.66 -25.06 20.00
C ALA A 85 -8.77 -24.66 21.19
N PHE A 86 -8.44 -23.39 21.34
CA PHE A 86 -7.65 -22.85 22.45
C PHE A 86 -8.39 -22.98 23.80
N ASN A 87 -9.68 -22.64 23.81
CA ASN A 87 -10.52 -22.82 24.98
C ASN A 87 -10.68 -24.32 25.33
N GLY A 88 -10.78 -25.20 24.33
CA GLY A 88 -10.82 -26.64 24.53
C GLY A 88 -9.55 -27.20 25.20
N ILE A 89 -8.37 -26.75 24.75
CA ILE A 89 -7.07 -27.12 25.34
C ILE A 89 -6.96 -26.59 26.79
N SER A 90 -7.43 -25.35 27.02
CA SER A 90 -7.47 -24.76 28.37
C SER A 90 -8.38 -25.56 29.33
N ASP A 91 -9.53 -26.03 28.84
CA ASP A 91 -10.47 -26.84 29.62
C ASP A 91 -9.96 -28.26 29.84
N GLU A 92 -9.24 -28.88 28.87
CA GLU A 92 -8.54 -30.13 29.07
C GLU A 92 -7.42 -30.05 30.09
N ILE A 93 -6.62 -28.95 30.06
CA ILE A 93 -5.58 -28.72 31.08
C ILE A 93 -6.21 -28.56 32.47
N LYS A 94 -7.33 -27.85 32.59
CA LYS A 94 -8.09 -27.75 33.85
C LYS A 94 -8.60 -29.14 34.30
N GLY A 95 -9.17 -29.93 33.38
CA GLY A 95 -9.65 -31.29 33.65
C GLY A 95 -8.54 -32.22 34.08
N ILE A 96 -7.35 -32.11 33.48
CA ILE A 96 -6.16 -32.89 33.89
C ILE A 96 -5.69 -32.43 35.26
N THR A 97 -5.68 -31.14 35.55
CA THR A 97 -5.31 -30.59 36.84
C THR A 97 -6.28 -31.01 37.95
N GLU A 98 -7.59 -31.02 37.69
CA GLU A 98 -8.61 -31.53 38.61
C GLU A 98 -8.53 -33.05 38.80
N SER A 99 -8.17 -33.80 37.76
CA SER A 99 -7.98 -35.24 37.79
C SER A 99 -6.73 -35.63 38.59
N ILE A 100 -5.66 -34.85 38.47
CA ILE A 100 -4.43 -34.98 39.25
C ILE A 100 -4.76 -34.70 40.73
N ASN A 101 -5.50 -33.65 41.05
CA ASN A 101 -5.92 -33.26 42.39
C ASN A 101 -6.87 -34.32 43.02
N LYS A 102 -7.65 -35.08 42.26
CA LYS A 102 -8.55 -36.11 42.71
C LYS A 102 -7.89 -37.48 42.95
N ARG A 103 -6.73 -37.74 42.29
CA ARG A 103 -6.05 -39.06 42.33
C ARG A 103 -4.96 -39.22 43.35
N THR A 104 -4.64 -38.19 44.12
CA THR A 104 -3.49 -38.25 45.01
C THR A 104 -3.88 -38.34 46.46
N MET A 105 -3.77 -39.56 46.93
CA MET A 105 -3.52 -39.89 48.31
C MET A 105 -2.07 -40.38 48.56
N TYR A 106 -1.16 -40.16 47.63
CA TYR A 106 0.27 -40.46 47.77
C TYR A 106 1.13 -39.41 47.05
N ASP A 107 1.96 -38.71 47.83
CA ASP A 107 3.04 -37.81 47.47
C ASP A 107 2.69 -36.32 47.24
N GLU A 108 2.49 -35.58 48.30
CA GLU A 108 2.38 -34.09 48.32
C GLU A 108 3.59 -33.39 47.65
N VAL A 109 4.80 -33.99 47.74
CA VAL A 109 6.03 -33.43 47.20
C VAL A 109 6.04 -33.50 45.67
N MET A 110 5.47 -34.53 45.05
CA MET A 110 5.37 -34.65 43.61
C MET A 110 4.29 -33.74 43.02
N GLN A 111 3.22 -33.53 43.76
CA GLN A 111 2.16 -32.55 43.37
C GLN A 111 2.67 -31.13 43.32
N ASP A 112 3.39 -30.70 44.33
CA ASP A 112 3.96 -29.34 44.39
C ASP A 112 4.97 -29.11 43.28
N GLN A 113 5.76 -30.14 42.88
CA GLN A 113 6.71 -30.04 41.79
C GLN A 113 6.00 -29.97 40.43
N ILE A 114 4.91 -30.70 40.21
CA ILE A 114 4.13 -30.68 38.98
C ILE A 114 3.36 -29.36 38.86
N ILE A 115 2.72 -28.91 39.93
CA ILE A 115 1.99 -27.61 39.97
C ILE A 115 2.96 -26.44 39.77
N LYS A 116 4.17 -26.52 40.33
CA LYS A 116 5.21 -25.53 40.11
C LYS A 116 5.68 -25.48 38.67
N LYS A 117 5.91 -26.62 38.03
CA LYS A 117 6.27 -26.72 36.61
C LYS A 117 5.14 -26.24 35.69
N ILE A 118 3.87 -26.50 35.99
CA ILE A 118 2.72 -25.99 35.22
C ILE A 118 2.59 -24.47 35.36
N LYS A 119 2.87 -23.91 36.55
CA LYS A 119 2.89 -22.46 36.77
C LYS A 119 4.11 -21.75 36.17
N GLU A 120 5.18 -22.49 35.90
CA GLU A 120 6.39 -22.00 35.24
C GLU A 120 6.28 -22.02 33.71
N ILE A 121 5.21 -22.57 33.12
CA ILE A 121 4.96 -22.46 31.68
C ILE A 121 4.50 -21.03 31.41
N PRO A 122 5.29 -20.22 30.68
CA PRO A 122 4.92 -18.85 30.36
C PRO A 122 3.81 -18.88 29.29
N LEU A 123 2.56 -18.97 29.76
CA LEU A 123 1.38 -18.96 28.89
C LEU A 123 1.37 -17.70 28.01
N ASP A 124 1.81 -16.58 28.52
CA ASP A 124 1.90 -15.32 27.77
C ASP A 124 2.94 -15.39 26.64
N GLU A 125 4.10 -16.05 26.85
CA GLU A 125 5.09 -16.25 25.80
C GLU A 125 4.62 -17.27 24.74
N LEU A 126 3.86 -18.30 25.17
CA LEU A 126 3.28 -19.28 24.24
C LEU A 126 2.20 -18.62 23.37
N THR A 127 1.35 -17.80 23.98
CA THR A 127 0.30 -17.05 23.27
C THR A 127 0.93 -16.10 22.26
N THR A 128 1.92 -15.32 22.67
CA THR A 128 2.64 -14.38 21.79
C THR A 128 3.36 -15.11 20.65
N LYS A 129 3.91 -16.30 20.92
CA LYS A 129 4.59 -17.10 19.90
C LYS A 129 3.61 -17.72 18.90
N VAL A 130 2.47 -18.23 19.38
CA VAL A 130 1.39 -18.76 18.52
C VAL A 130 0.77 -17.64 17.68
N GLU A 131 0.54 -16.45 18.25
CA GLU A 131 0.09 -15.29 17.49
C GLU A 131 1.10 -14.87 16.41
N ALA A 132 2.39 -14.86 16.73
CA ALA A 132 3.45 -14.57 15.76
C ALA A 132 3.57 -15.64 14.67
N ASP A 133 3.41 -16.92 15.00
CA ASP A 133 3.44 -18.04 14.04
C ASP A 133 2.18 -18.03 13.14
N VAL A 134 1.00 -17.72 13.70
CA VAL A 134 -0.25 -17.54 12.94
C VAL A 134 -0.16 -16.33 12.03
N ASP A 135 0.34 -15.21 12.50
CA ASP A 135 0.60 -14.02 11.69
C ASP A 135 1.61 -14.29 10.57
N SER A 136 2.66 -15.04 10.87
CA SER A 136 3.65 -15.48 9.88
C SER A 136 3.05 -16.41 8.83
N TYR A 137 2.20 -17.37 9.25
CA TYR A 137 1.49 -18.28 8.35
C TYR A 137 0.48 -17.54 7.47
N ILE A 138 -0.31 -16.62 8.05
CA ILE A 138 -1.24 -15.78 7.32
C ILE A 138 -0.49 -14.89 6.31
N LYS A 139 0.63 -14.30 6.71
CA LYS A 139 1.51 -13.53 5.82
C LYS A 139 2.08 -14.37 4.67
N THR A 140 2.40 -15.63 4.93
CA THR A 140 2.97 -16.54 3.93
C THR A 140 1.95 -17.04 2.93
N MET A 141 0.71 -17.30 3.37
CA MET A 141 -0.35 -17.91 2.55
C MET A 141 -1.24 -16.89 1.83
N TYR A 142 -1.42 -15.69 2.40
CA TYR A 142 -2.40 -14.70 1.91
C TYR A 142 -1.78 -13.33 1.61
N GLY A 143 -0.46 -13.19 1.72
CA GLY A 143 0.20 -11.89 1.67
C GLY A 143 -0.07 -11.07 2.94
N VAL A 144 0.37 -9.82 2.95
CA VAL A 144 0.05 -8.91 4.07
C VAL A 144 -1.42 -8.53 3.95
N LEU A 145 -2.24 -8.99 4.88
CA LEU A 145 -3.65 -8.56 4.95
C LEU A 145 -3.72 -7.03 5.02
N PRO A 146 -4.72 -6.42 4.37
CA PRO A 146 -4.95 -4.99 4.52
C PRO A 146 -5.03 -4.65 6.00
N LYS A 147 -4.11 -3.80 6.46
CA LYS A 147 -4.04 -3.43 7.88
C LYS A 147 -5.22 -2.54 8.20
N LYS A 148 -5.99 -2.92 9.23
CA LYS A 148 -7.03 -2.07 9.79
C LYS A 148 -6.36 -1.14 10.80
N ILE A 149 -6.39 0.16 10.55
CA ILE A 149 -5.82 1.16 11.45
C ILE A 149 -6.96 1.92 12.11
N GLU A 150 -7.01 1.87 13.44
CA GLU A 150 -7.87 2.74 14.24
C GLU A 150 -7.14 4.05 14.54
N ILE A 151 -7.66 5.16 14.02
CA ILE A 151 -7.15 6.49 14.31
C ILE A 151 -8.10 7.12 15.31
N THR A 152 -7.58 7.42 16.50
CA THR A 152 -8.32 8.13 17.52
C THR A 152 -7.78 9.56 17.59
N ASN A 153 -8.47 10.49 16.95
CA ASN A 153 -8.30 11.92 17.22
C ASN A 153 -9.35 12.33 18.23
N ASN A 154 -8.99 13.02 19.26
CA ASN A 154 -9.74 13.47 20.46
C ASN A 154 -11.28 13.29 20.48
N THR A 155 -11.94 13.02 19.36
CA THR A 155 -13.40 12.87 19.24
C THR A 155 -13.88 11.88 18.17
N VAL A 156 -13.02 11.39 17.25
CA VAL A 156 -13.45 10.52 16.14
C VAL A 156 -12.55 9.29 16.04
N LYS A 157 -13.16 8.12 16.08
CA LYS A 157 -12.51 6.86 15.68
C LYS A 157 -12.75 6.65 14.21
N LYS A 158 -11.68 6.62 13.41
CA LYS A 158 -11.74 6.32 11.98
C LYS A 158 -11.03 5.00 11.71
N GLU A 159 -11.72 4.12 11.02
CA GLU A 159 -11.15 2.87 10.54
C GLU A 159 -10.74 3.03 9.08
N MET A 160 -9.50 2.70 8.78
CA MET A 160 -8.98 2.65 7.41
C MET A 160 -8.52 1.24 7.10
N SER A 161 -8.87 0.74 5.91
CA SER A 161 -8.41 -0.54 5.40
C SER A 161 -7.59 -0.32 4.13
N GLY A 162 -6.50 -1.06 3.96
CA GLY A 162 -5.66 -0.96 2.76
C GLY A 162 -4.22 -1.37 3.00
N LEU A 163 -3.40 -1.20 1.97
CA LEU A 163 -1.96 -1.39 2.06
C LEU A 163 -1.32 -0.10 2.56
N PHE A 164 -0.75 -0.13 3.75
CA PHE A 164 -0.07 1.01 4.35
C PHE A 164 1.43 0.73 4.41
N HIS A 165 2.20 1.70 3.94
CA HIS A 165 3.65 1.65 4.04
C HIS A 165 4.11 1.50 5.50
N ASN A 166 5.20 0.80 5.76
CA ASN A 166 5.71 0.58 7.12
C ASN A 166 6.01 1.88 7.88
N LYS A 167 6.23 3.00 7.19
CA LYS A 167 6.41 4.35 7.76
C LYS A 167 5.10 5.12 7.95
N PHE A 168 3.94 4.58 7.56
CA PHE A 168 2.67 5.31 7.58
C PHE A 168 2.33 5.86 8.98
N GLU A 169 2.43 5.04 10.02
CA GLU A 169 2.07 5.46 11.39
C GLU A 169 3.01 6.54 11.95
N GLU A 170 4.30 6.45 11.63
CA GLU A 170 5.30 7.44 12.01
C GLU A 170 5.01 8.79 11.35
N ILE A 171 4.76 8.78 10.04
CA ILE A 171 4.39 9.96 9.24
C ILE A 171 3.10 10.58 9.75
N LEU A 172 2.07 9.75 9.99
CA LEU A 172 0.78 10.19 10.52
C LEU A 172 0.93 10.95 11.84
N LYS A 173 1.74 10.42 12.77
CA LYS A 173 1.97 11.03 14.09
C LYS A 173 2.68 12.38 13.98
N ILE A 174 3.66 12.51 13.11
CA ILE A 174 4.43 13.74 12.88
C ILE A 174 3.52 14.81 12.26
N ILE A 175 2.79 14.48 11.20
CA ILE A 175 1.90 15.41 10.50
C ILE A 175 0.75 15.85 11.41
N ASN A 176 0.19 14.95 12.21
CA ASN A 176 -0.87 15.27 13.18
C ASN A 176 -0.39 16.30 14.23
N LYS A 177 0.89 16.28 14.60
CA LYS A 177 1.49 17.28 15.52
C LYS A 177 1.85 18.61 14.84
N GLY A 178 1.64 18.73 13.53
CA GLY A 178 1.95 19.96 12.79
C GLY A 178 3.44 20.18 12.57
N VAL A 179 4.27 19.16 12.71
CA VAL A 179 5.71 19.25 12.45
C VAL A 179 5.94 19.15 10.95
N PRO A 180 6.62 20.15 10.31
CA PRO A 180 6.99 20.04 8.91
C PRO A 180 7.84 18.79 8.64
N LEU A 181 7.55 18.08 7.56
CA LEU A 181 8.15 16.78 7.28
C LEU A 181 8.77 16.73 5.89
N MET A 182 9.96 16.15 5.78
CA MET A 182 10.58 15.82 4.51
C MET A 182 10.76 14.31 4.37
N LEU A 183 10.22 13.74 3.30
CA LEU A 183 10.41 12.34 2.93
C LEU A 183 11.55 12.22 1.92
N THR A 184 12.60 11.47 2.27
CA THR A 184 13.72 11.23 1.36
C THR A 184 13.75 9.77 0.95
N GLY A 185 13.95 9.50 -0.33
CA GLY A 185 14.03 8.12 -0.80
C GLY A 185 13.78 7.95 -2.29
N PRO A 186 13.95 6.73 -2.81
CA PRO A 186 13.98 6.47 -4.23
C PRO A 186 12.67 6.83 -4.93
N ALA A 187 12.77 7.15 -6.23
CA ALA A 187 11.60 7.36 -7.07
C ALA A 187 10.70 6.12 -7.11
N GLY A 188 9.39 6.33 -7.04
CA GLY A 188 8.42 5.23 -7.12
C GLY A 188 8.29 4.38 -5.86
N ALA A 189 8.70 4.89 -4.69
CA ALA A 189 8.52 4.22 -3.39
C ALA A 189 7.10 4.35 -2.81
N GLY A 190 6.22 5.17 -3.41
CA GLY A 190 4.84 5.35 -2.94
C GLY A 190 4.64 6.56 -2.03
N LYS A 191 5.57 7.53 -2.00
CA LYS A 191 5.48 8.75 -1.17
C LYS A 191 4.16 9.48 -1.32
N ASN A 192 3.72 9.78 -2.56
CA ASN A 192 2.45 10.47 -2.84
C ASN A 192 1.25 9.70 -2.29
N HIS A 193 1.17 8.41 -2.61
CA HIS A 193 0.06 7.55 -2.18
C HIS A 193 -0.04 7.49 -0.64
N THR A 194 1.10 7.35 0.06
CA THR A 194 1.11 7.33 1.52
C THR A 194 0.65 8.67 2.11
N LEU A 195 1.03 9.81 1.50
CA LEU A 195 0.60 11.12 1.98
C LEU A 195 -0.87 11.39 1.72
N GLU A 196 -1.43 10.92 0.59
CA GLU A 196 -2.87 10.93 0.35
C GLU A 196 -3.63 10.12 1.42
N GLN A 197 -3.13 8.92 1.75
CA GLN A 197 -3.69 8.11 2.84
C GLN A 197 -3.61 8.82 4.19
N VAL A 198 -2.50 9.53 4.49
CA VAL A 198 -2.34 10.29 5.73
C VAL A 198 -3.30 11.49 5.78
N ALA A 199 -3.46 12.23 4.68
CA ALA A 199 -4.42 13.33 4.59
C ALA A 199 -5.85 12.81 4.82
N GLN A 200 -6.22 11.70 4.17
CA GLN A 200 -7.50 11.03 4.38
C GLN A 200 -7.68 10.61 5.84
N ALA A 201 -6.65 10.06 6.49
CA ALA A 201 -6.67 9.63 7.87
C ALA A 201 -6.93 10.77 8.86
N LEU A 202 -6.41 11.95 8.57
CA LEU A 202 -6.52 13.16 9.39
C LEU A 202 -7.71 14.06 9.01
N ASP A 203 -8.54 13.68 8.03
CA ASP A 203 -9.60 14.48 7.44
C ASP A 203 -9.11 15.86 6.96
N LEU A 204 -7.94 15.86 6.32
CA LEU A 204 -7.33 17.05 5.72
C LEU A 204 -7.51 17.04 4.20
N ASP A 205 -7.82 18.17 3.63
CA ASP A 205 -7.72 18.37 2.19
C ASP A 205 -6.28 18.17 1.73
N PHE A 206 -6.09 17.51 0.58
CA PHE A 206 -4.78 17.22 0.02
C PHE A 206 -4.45 18.15 -1.15
N TYR A 207 -3.39 18.92 -0.99
CA TYR A 207 -2.91 19.89 -1.98
C TYR A 207 -1.53 19.48 -2.48
N PHE A 208 -1.39 19.29 -3.78
CA PHE A 208 -0.19 18.76 -4.40
C PHE A 208 0.45 19.76 -5.36
N THR A 209 1.78 19.86 -5.29
CA THR A 209 2.59 20.63 -6.24
C THR A 209 3.91 19.88 -6.48
N ASN A 210 4.32 19.78 -7.75
CA ASN A 210 5.64 19.30 -8.14
C ASN A 210 6.71 20.37 -7.93
N ALA A 211 7.96 20.03 -8.30
CA ALA A 211 9.09 20.94 -8.27
C ALA A 211 8.74 22.36 -8.72
N VAL A 212 9.12 23.32 -7.90
CA VAL A 212 8.84 24.74 -8.09
C VAL A 212 10.07 25.42 -8.70
N THR A 213 9.93 25.89 -9.92
CA THR A 213 11.01 26.57 -10.65
C THR A 213 10.92 28.08 -10.57
N GLN A 214 9.79 28.63 -10.11
CA GLN A 214 9.54 30.07 -10.03
C GLN A 214 8.61 30.36 -8.84
N GLU A 215 8.84 31.50 -8.19
CA GLU A 215 8.17 31.93 -6.97
C GLU A 215 6.65 31.96 -7.08
N TYR A 216 6.11 32.47 -8.17
CA TYR A 216 4.65 32.63 -8.36
C TYR A 216 3.90 31.27 -8.36
N LYS A 217 4.58 30.16 -8.57
CA LYS A 217 3.98 28.84 -8.46
C LYS A 217 3.64 28.45 -7.00
N LEU A 218 4.24 29.13 -6.04
CA LEU A 218 3.86 29.05 -4.62
C LEU A 218 2.96 30.22 -4.23
N THR A 219 3.39 31.46 -4.53
CA THR A 219 2.71 32.65 -4.03
C THR A 219 1.47 33.04 -4.82
N GLY A 220 1.28 32.54 -6.03
CA GLY A 220 0.28 33.04 -6.97
C GLY A 220 0.71 34.36 -7.60
N PHE A 221 -0.18 34.93 -8.37
CA PHE A 221 0.05 36.21 -9.04
C PHE A 221 -1.28 36.92 -9.33
N ILE A 222 -1.23 38.25 -9.56
CA ILE A 222 -2.36 39.02 -10.05
C ILE A 222 -2.28 39.05 -11.57
N ASP A 223 -3.31 38.62 -12.26
CA ASP A 223 -3.37 38.59 -13.71
C ASP A 223 -3.62 40.00 -14.30
N ALA A 224 -3.60 40.13 -15.63
CA ALA A 224 -3.80 41.37 -16.32
C ALA A 224 -5.21 42.01 -16.09
N GLY A 225 -6.17 41.23 -15.64
CA GLY A 225 -7.51 41.65 -15.25
C GLY A 225 -7.61 42.11 -13.79
N GLY A 226 -6.51 42.08 -13.03
CA GLY A 226 -6.50 42.42 -11.61
C GLY A 226 -7.00 41.30 -10.69
N THR A 227 -7.18 40.09 -11.21
CA THR A 227 -7.66 38.92 -10.42
C THR A 227 -6.49 38.14 -9.89
N TYR A 228 -6.51 37.82 -8.59
CA TYR A 228 -5.51 36.97 -7.98
C TYR A 228 -5.71 35.49 -8.38
N GLN A 229 -4.68 34.90 -8.90
CA GLN A 229 -4.63 33.47 -9.27
C GLN A 229 -4.02 32.66 -8.12
N GLU A 230 -4.90 31.95 -7.42
CA GLU A 230 -4.53 31.16 -6.25
C GLU A 230 -3.75 29.90 -6.61
N THR A 231 -2.78 29.54 -5.76
CA THR A 231 -2.02 28.28 -5.85
C THR A 231 -2.51 27.24 -4.86
N GLN A 232 -2.05 26.01 -5.03
CA GLN A 232 -2.33 24.94 -4.06
C GLN A 232 -1.72 25.25 -2.69
N PHE A 233 -0.54 25.91 -2.67
CA PHE A 233 0.08 26.37 -1.43
C PHE A 233 -0.78 27.42 -0.73
N TYR A 234 -1.26 28.45 -1.45
CA TYR A 234 -2.13 29.47 -0.90
C TYR A 234 -3.40 28.88 -0.29
N LYS A 235 -4.06 27.97 -1.02
CA LYS A 235 -5.30 27.29 -0.55
C LYS A 235 -5.06 26.49 0.71
N ALA A 236 -4.01 25.68 0.75
CA ALA A 236 -3.64 24.92 1.94
C ALA A 236 -3.29 25.84 3.12
N TYR A 237 -2.51 26.89 2.86
CA TYR A 237 -2.03 27.82 3.88
C TYR A 237 -3.16 28.59 4.57
N THR A 238 -4.11 29.07 3.79
CA THR A 238 -5.23 29.90 4.30
C THR A 238 -6.44 29.07 4.72
N GLY A 239 -6.75 28.01 4.00
CA GLY A 239 -7.91 27.15 4.24
C GLY A 239 -7.66 25.99 5.21
N GLY A 240 -6.41 25.62 5.42
CA GLY A 240 -6.03 24.39 6.09
C GLY A 240 -5.88 23.22 5.11
N GLY A 241 -5.29 22.13 5.57
CA GLY A 241 -5.04 20.94 4.80
C GLY A 241 -3.56 20.57 4.72
N LEU A 242 -3.26 19.46 4.06
CA LEU A 242 -1.92 18.96 3.85
C LEU A 242 -1.39 19.43 2.50
N PHE A 243 -0.44 20.36 2.52
CA PHE A 243 0.32 20.78 1.34
C PHE A 243 1.51 19.84 1.14
N PHE A 244 1.56 19.20 -0.03
CA PHE A 244 2.65 18.33 -0.41
C PHE A 244 3.42 18.91 -1.61
N LEU A 245 4.70 19.21 -1.38
CA LEU A 245 5.66 19.61 -2.40
C LEU A 245 6.55 18.42 -2.78
N ASP A 246 6.26 17.81 -3.92
CA ASP A 246 7.10 16.73 -4.45
C ASP A 246 8.32 17.26 -5.20
N GLU A 247 9.37 16.47 -5.27
CA GLU A 247 10.63 16.83 -5.92
C GLU A 247 11.22 18.15 -5.42
N VAL A 248 11.19 18.37 -4.09
CA VAL A 248 11.71 19.60 -3.48
C VAL A 248 13.17 19.85 -3.84
N ASP A 249 13.96 18.79 -3.99
CA ASP A 249 15.37 18.82 -4.40
C ASP A 249 15.58 19.16 -5.89
N ALA A 250 14.52 19.17 -6.70
CA ALA A 250 14.53 19.70 -8.08
C ALA A 250 13.98 21.14 -8.15
N SER A 251 13.49 21.67 -7.04
CA SER A 251 12.97 23.05 -6.98
C SER A 251 14.11 24.07 -6.98
N CYS A 252 13.77 25.29 -7.44
CA CYS A 252 14.67 26.44 -7.37
C CYS A 252 14.89 26.83 -5.89
N PRO A 253 16.14 26.90 -5.40
CA PRO A 253 16.40 27.23 -4.00
C PRO A 253 15.81 28.58 -3.57
N GLU A 254 15.79 29.57 -4.47
CA GLU A 254 15.23 30.89 -4.21
C GLU A 254 13.72 30.81 -3.93
N ALA A 255 12.98 29.94 -4.64
CA ALA A 255 11.57 29.74 -4.40
C ALA A 255 11.29 29.05 -3.05
N LEU A 256 12.22 28.24 -2.56
CA LEU A 256 12.07 27.54 -1.28
C LEU A 256 12.25 28.47 -0.06
N ILE A 257 12.93 29.63 -0.22
CA ILE A 257 13.06 30.64 0.83
C ILE A 257 11.67 31.17 1.25
N ILE A 258 10.71 31.18 0.34
CA ILE A 258 9.33 31.56 0.61
C ILE A 258 8.69 30.61 1.62
N LEU A 259 8.85 29.30 1.44
CA LEU A 259 8.35 28.30 2.39
C LEU A 259 8.97 28.50 3.76
N ASN A 260 10.28 28.78 3.83
CA ASN A 260 10.97 29.06 5.08
C ASN A 260 10.34 30.21 5.86
N SER A 261 10.01 31.30 5.18
CA SER A 261 9.36 32.48 5.77
C SER A 261 7.94 32.16 6.25
N ALA A 262 7.17 31.48 5.41
CA ALA A 262 5.77 31.13 5.72
C ALA A 262 5.68 30.17 6.92
N ILE A 263 6.58 29.17 7.01
CA ILE A 263 6.62 28.21 8.11
C ILE A 263 7.07 28.87 9.41
N ALA A 264 8.11 29.72 9.35
CA ALA A 264 8.70 30.30 10.56
C ALA A 264 7.81 31.35 11.22
N ASN A 265 7.10 32.15 10.43
CA ASN A 265 6.37 33.31 10.95
C ASN A 265 4.90 33.02 11.26
N GLY A 266 4.32 31.95 10.69
CA GLY A 266 2.89 31.68 10.79
C GLY A 266 2.02 32.68 10.01
N TYR A 267 2.62 33.60 9.25
CA TYR A 267 1.97 34.47 8.27
C TYR A 267 2.88 34.67 7.05
N PHE A 268 2.27 35.02 5.92
CA PHE A 268 3.00 35.33 4.70
C PHE A 268 2.29 36.43 3.90
N ASP A 269 3.07 37.32 3.24
CA ASP A 269 2.57 38.38 2.38
C ASP A 269 2.45 37.87 0.94
N PHE A 270 1.24 37.45 0.56
CA PHE A 270 0.90 37.07 -0.81
C PHE A 270 0.61 38.27 -1.70
N PRO A 271 0.61 38.16 -3.04
CA PRO A 271 0.29 39.26 -3.92
C PRO A 271 -1.08 39.95 -3.67
N ASN A 272 -2.03 39.22 -3.09
CA ASN A 272 -3.36 39.73 -2.71
C ASN A 272 -3.43 40.22 -1.26
N GLY A 273 -2.32 40.24 -0.52
CA GLY A 273 -2.23 40.73 0.85
C GLY A 273 -1.71 39.69 1.86
N ARG A 274 -1.60 40.13 3.11
CA ARG A 274 -1.11 39.26 4.19
C ARG A 274 -2.17 38.24 4.57
N ALA A 275 -1.72 36.98 4.68
CA ALA A 275 -2.52 35.88 5.19
C ALA A 275 -1.80 35.17 6.36
N ASN A 276 -2.56 34.78 7.37
CA ASN A 276 -2.07 33.91 8.47
C ASN A 276 -2.22 32.44 8.08
N ALA A 277 -1.30 31.62 8.56
CA ALA A 277 -1.41 30.17 8.43
C ALA A 277 -2.65 29.66 9.18
N ASN A 278 -3.43 28.83 8.53
CA ASN A 278 -4.52 28.11 9.18
C ASN A 278 -3.94 27.12 10.21
N GLU A 279 -4.59 26.95 11.33
CA GLU A 279 -4.17 26.03 12.41
C GLU A 279 -4.07 24.57 11.94
N ASN A 280 -4.87 24.20 10.93
CA ASN A 280 -4.85 22.87 10.31
C ASN A 280 -3.92 22.81 9.07
N PHE A 281 -3.14 23.85 8.79
CA PHE A 281 -2.12 23.78 7.75
C PHE A 281 -1.02 22.79 8.11
N ARG A 282 -0.73 21.88 7.21
CA ARG A 282 0.36 20.90 7.31
C ARG A 282 1.20 20.95 6.04
N ILE A 283 2.52 20.84 6.20
CA ILE A 283 3.44 20.85 5.06
C ILE A 283 4.33 19.61 5.07
N VAL A 284 4.40 18.96 3.92
CA VAL A 284 5.32 17.86 3.65
C VAL A 284 6.03 18.13 2.33
N CYS A 285 7.34 17.89 2.34
CA CYS A 285 8.16 17.88 1.13
C CYS A 285 8.63 16.47 0.84
N ALA A 286 8.93 16.17 -0.43
CA ALA A 286 9.62 14.94 -0.79
C ALA A 286 10.77 15.21 -1.76
N GLY A 287 11.87 14.48 -1.57
CA GLY A 287 13.02 14.48 -2.46
C GLY A 287 13.52 13.07 -2.74
N ASN A 288 14.31 12.94 -3.79
CA ASN A 288 15.02 11.70 -4.08
C ASN A 288 16.44 11.69 -3.47
N THR A 289 16.91 12.86 -3.02
CA THR A 289 18.17 13.05 -2.31
C THR A 289 17.89 13.68 -0.94
N TYR A 290 18.89 13.65 -0.04
CA TYR A 290 18.79 14.33 1.26
C TYR A 290 19.00 15.85 1.19
N GLY A 291 18.80 16.44 0.00
CA GLY A 291 19.09 17.87 -0.22
C GLY A 291 20.59 18.17 -0.35
N THR A 292 21.40 17.16 -0.59
CA THR A 292 22.86 17.30 -0.78
C THR A 292 23.23 17.70 -2.20
N GLY A 293 22.25 17.87 -3.08
CA GLY A 293 22.46 18.14 -4.50
C GLY A 293 22.45 16.89 -5.37
N ALA A 294 22.92 17.06 -6.61
CA ALA A 294 22.97 15.99 -7.59
C ALA A 294 23.84 14.82 -7.14
N ASP A 295 23.41 13.62 -7.44
CA ASP A 295 24.18 12.38 -7.28
C ASP A 295 24.33 11.65 -8.62
N MET A 296 24.88 10.44 -8.59
CA MET A 296 25.13 9.65 -9.81
C MET A 296 23.83 9.26 -10.54
N ILE A 297 22.73 9.11 -9.83
CA ILE A 297 21.42 8.65 -10.35
C ILE A 297 20.52 9.85 -10.63
N TYR A 298 20.49 10.82 -9.71
CA TYR A 298 19.63 12.00 -9.74
C TYR A 298 20.43 13.24 -10.06
N VAL A 299 20.84 13.40 -11.32
CA VAL A 299 21.75 14.48 -11.78
C VAL A 299 21.12 15.87 -11.84
N GLY A 300 19.79 15.96 -11.89
CA GLY A 300 19.04 17.21 -11.96
C GLY A 300 18.54 17.70 -10.59
N ARG A 301 19.36 17.55 -9.52
CA ARG A 301 18.95 17.94 -8.16
C ARG A 301 19.82 19.08 -7.63
N ASN A 302 19.19 20.02 -6.94
CA ASN A 302 19.82 21.16 -6.29
C ASN A 302 20.17 20.84 -4.83
N ALA A 303 21.23 21.42 -4.33
CA ALA A 303 21.50 21.39 -2.90
C ALA A 303 20.51 22.30 -2.18
N LEU A 304 19.91 21.82 -1.11
CA LEU A 304 19.05 22.61 -0.24
C LEU A 304 19.88 23.32 0.81
N ASP A 305 19.51 24.55 1.12
CA ASP A 305 20.14 25.31 2.20
C ASP A 305 19.92 24.65 3.56
N GLY A 306 20.96 24.69 4.41
CA GLY A 306 20.91 24.11 5.76
C GLY A 306 19.78 24.68 6.62
N ALA A 307 19.46 25.96 6.47
CA ALA A 307 18.33 26.58 7.18
C ALA A 307 16.96 26.04 6.70
N THR A 308 16.86 25.62 5.45
CA THR A 308 15.68 24.93 4.93
C THR A 308 15.55 23.54 5.52
N LEU A 309 16.64 22.77 5.51
CA LEU A 309 16.65 21.41 6.04
C LEU A 309 16.35 21.35 7.54
N ASP A 310 16.87 22.29 8.32
CA ASP A 310 16.65 22.38 9.78
C ASP A 310 15.16 22.55 10.18
N ARG A 311 14.33 23.04 9.27
CA ARG A 311 12.88 23.23 9.53
C ARG A 311 12.05 21.98 9.41
N PHE A 312 12.59 20.95 8.79
CA PHE A 312 11.87 19.70 8.52
C PHE A 312 12.40 18.55 9.36
N ALA A 313 11.50 17.78 9.95
CA ALA A 313 11.84 16.42 10.35
C ALA A 313 12.07 15.59 9.09
N VAL A 314 13.10 14.74 9.06
CA VAL A 314 13.42 13.95 7.87
C VAL A 314 13.14 12.48 8.14
N ILE A 315 12.39 11.83 7.25
CA ILE A 315 12.15 10.39 7.26
C ILE A 315 12.69 9.79 5.97
N GLU A 316 13.51 8.75 6.11
CA GLU A 316 13.91 7.90 4.99
C GLU A 316 12.75 7.00 4.57
N PHE A 317 12.33 7.14 3.30
CA PHE A 317 11.17 6.47 2.74
C PHE A 317 11.60 5.55 1.59
N ASN A 318 12.00 4.34 1.92
CA ASN A 318 12.49 3.33 1.00
C ASN A 318 11.33 2.49 0.41
N TYR A 319 11.66 1.54 -0.48
CA TYR A 319 10.67 0.57 -0.95
C TYR A 319 10.18 -0.31 0.21
N ASP A 320 8.87 -0.49 0.31
CA ASP A 320 8.27 -1.48 1.21
C ASP A 320 8.16 -2.80 0.46
N GLU A 321 9.04 -3.74 0.80
CA GLU A 321 9.12 -5.05 0.15
C GLU A 321 7.84 -5.86 0.31
N ASN A 322 7.13 -5.71 1.43
CA ASN A 322 5.87 -6.41 1.67
C ASN A 322 4.77 -5.89 0.75
N ILE A 323 4.68 -4.57 0.57
CA ILE A 323 3.73 -3.97 -0.36
C ILE A 323 4.09 -4.35 -1.80
N GLU A 324 5.38 -4.24 -2.17
CA GLU A 324 5.81 -4.55 -3.53
C GLU A 324 5.50 -6.01 -3.90
N ARG A 325 5.72 -6.95 -2.98
CA ARG A 325 5.39 -8.35 -3.19
C ARG A 325 3.91 -8.61 -3.44
N GLN A 326 3.03 -7.90 -2.73
CA GLN A 326 1.58 -8.01 -2.93
C GLN A 326 1.11 -7.40 -4.25
N LEU A 327 1.81 -6.38 -4.74
CA LEU A 327 1.51 -5.73 -6.01
C LEU A 327 2.12 -6.47 -7.21
N ALA A 328 2.96 -7.46 -6.98
CA ALA A 328 3.53 -8.30 -8.02
C ALA A 328 2.53 -9.36 -8.49
N TYR A 329 2.58 -9.70 -9.79
CA TYR A 329 1.75 -10.75 -10.38
C TYR A 329 1.96 -12.11 -9.68
N ASP A 330 3.22 -12.41 -9.38
CA ASP A 330 3.65 -13.60 -8.68
C ASP A 330 5.00 -13.36 -7.96
N ASP A 331 5.40 -14.32 -7.12
CA ASP A 331 6.67 -14.29 -6.43
C ASP A 331 7.89 -14.36 -7.38
N GLU A 332 7.74 -14.93 -8.57
CA GLU A 332 8.83 -15.01 -9.54
C GLU A 332 9.20 -13.61 -10.06
N LEU A 333 8.19 -12.82 -10.44
CA LEU A 333 8.37 -11.43 -10.87
C LEU A 333 8.97 -10.58 -9.74
N TYR A 334 8.40 -10.68 -8.53
CA TYR A 334 8.90 -9.94 -7.37
C TYR A 334 10.38 -10.22 -7.11
N ASN A 335 10.73 -11.49 -6.96
CA ASN A 335 12.11 -11.92 -6.68
C ASN A 335 13.07 -11.52 -7.79
N PHE A 336 12.63 -11.56 -9.05
CA PHE A 336 13.43 -11.11 -10.18
C PHE A 336 13.70 -9.61 -10.13
N ILE A 337 12.68 -8.77 -9.89
CA ILE A 337 12.83 -7.31 -9.81
C ILE A 337 13.74 -6.90 -8.64
N VAL A 338 13.59 -7.53 -7.48
CA VAL A 338 14.44 -7.28 -6.31
C VAL A 338 15.90 -7.68 -6.60
N ALA A 339 16.12 -8.86 -7.20
CA ALA A 339 17.46 -9.33 -7.57
C ALA A 339 18.12 -8.41 -8.62
N LEU A 340 17.34 -7.95 -9.61
CA LEU A 340 17.78 -7.00 -10.62
C LEU A 340 18.21 -5.66 -10.00
N ARG A 341 17.39 -5.12 -9.11
CA ARG A 341 17.67 -3.87 -8.38
C ARG A 341 18.96 -3.97 -7.56
N LYS A 342 19.14 -5.11 -6.88
CA LYS A 342 20.35 -5.40 -6.13
C LYS A 342 21.56 -5.49 -7.06
N ALA A 343 21.47 -6.20 -8.17
CA ALA A 343 22.55 -6.36 -9.15
C ALA A 343 22.98 -5.00 -9.74
N ILE A 344 22.03 -4.11 -10.05
CA ILE A 344 22.31 -2.74 -10.52
C ILE A 344 23.08 -1.95 -9.46
N LYS A 345 22.63 -2.00 -8.19
CA LYS A 345 23.29 -1.34 -7.08
C LYS A 345 24.72 -1.87 -6.86
N ASP A 346 24.89 -3.19 -6.83
CA ASP A 346 26.17 -3.86 -6.63
C ASP A 346 27.16 -3.65 -7.79
N ALA A 347 26.64 -3.31 -8.98
CA ALA A 347 27.42 -2.92 -10.15
C ALA A 347 27.68 -1.41 -10.21
N SER A 348 27.15 -0.61 -9.29
CA SER A 348 27.23 0.87 -9.29
C SER A 348 26.72 1.50 -10.61
N LEU A 349 25.71 0.90 -11.21
CA LEU A 349 25.10 1.38 -12.46
C LEU A 349 23.99 2.41 -12.17
N ARG A 350 23.74 3.29 -13.15
CA ARG A 350 22.82 4.44 -13.03
C ARG A 350 21.39 4.16 -13.47
N TYR A 351 20.93 2.91 -13.40
CA TYR A 351 19.58 2.56 -13.79
C TYR A 351 18.64 2.50 -12.59
N ILE A 352 17.40 2.92 -12.82
CA ILE A 352 16.33 2.89 -11.80
C ILE A 352 15.32 1.81 -12.17
N VAL A 353 15.20 0.81 -11.32
CA VAL A 353 14.14 -0.20 -11.36
C VAL A 353 13.33 -0.07 -10.09
N SER A 354 12.28 0.76 -10.13
CA SER A 354 11.43 1.07 -8.97
C SER A 354 10.26 0.09 -8.84
N MET A 355 9.45 0.19 -7.79
CA MET A 355 8.18 -0.55 -7.65
C MET A 355 7.23 -0.34 -8.84
N ARG A 356 7.35 0.79 -9.58
CA ARG A 356 6.58 0.98 -10.82
C ARG A 356 6.89 -0.09 -11.87
N ALA A 357 8.12 -0.64 -11.87
CA ALA A 357 8.45 -1.74 -12.78
C ALA A 357 7.67 -3.00 -12.42
N THR A 358 7.56 -3.34 -11.14
CA THR A 358 6.75 -4.45 -10.64
C THR A 358 5.27 -4.25 -10.99
N ILE A 359 4.69 -3.10 -10.63
CA ILE A 359 3.28 -2.78 -10.86
C ILE A 359 2.92 -2.80 -12.35
N ASN A 360 3.75 -2.15 -13.19
CA ASN A 360 3.49 -2.10 -14.63
C ASN A 360 3.67 -3.47 -15.27
N SER A 361 4.68 -4.25 -14.86
CA SER A 361 4.86 -5.62 -15.35
C SER A 361 3.67 -6.50 -15.00
N THR A 362 3.13 -6.39 -13.78
CA THR A 362 1.92 -7.08 -13.35
C THR A 362 0.73 -6.76 -14.26
N LYS A 363 0.44 -5.47 -14.48
CA LYS A 363 -0.66 -5.03 -15.35
C LYS A 363 -0.50 -5.52 -16.79
N LEU A 364 0.73 -5.58 -17.30
CA LEU A 364 1.00 -6.04 -18.67
C LEU A 364 0.91 -7.56 -18.78
N LEU A 365 1.27 -8.32 -17.74
CA LEU A 365 1.03 -9.77 -17.68
C LEU A 365 -0.47 -10.08 -17.68
N GLU A 366 -1.27 -9.33 -16.93
CA GLU A 366 -2.73 -9.49 -16.85
C GLU A 366 -3.43 -9.34 -18.21
N ILE A 367 -2.90 -8.52 -19.12
CA ILE A 367 -3.39 -8.37 -20.48
C ILE A 367 -2.70 -9.30 -21.50
N GLY A 368 -1.87 -10.25 -21.02
CA GLY A 368 -1.25 -11.29 -21.85
C GLY A 368 0.01 -10.86 -22.61
N MET A 369 0.68 -9.76 -22.25
CA MET A 369 1.95 -9.40 -22.85
C MET A 369 3.05 -10.42 -22.50
N THR A 370 3.97 -10.66 -23.46
CA THR A 370 5.07 -11.59 -23.23
C THR A 370 6.11 -11.02 -22.26
N LYS A 371 6.77 -11.88 -21.46
CA LYS A 371 7.87 -11.47 -20.57
C LYS A 371 8.96 -10.70 -21.33
N LYS A 372 9.22 -11.07 -22.59
CA LYS A 372 10.19 -10.39 -23.47
C LYS A 372 9.81 -8.93 -23.74
N ASP A 373 8.57 -8.68 -24.09
CA ASP A 373 8.08 -7.33 -24.41
C ASP A 373 8.01 -6.48 -23.13
N ILE A 374 7.61 -7.08 -22.02
CA ILE A 374 7.60 -6.41 -20.72
C ILE A 374 9.02 -6.00 -20.28
N LEU A 375 10.00 -6.91 -20.40
CA LEU A 375 11.39 -6.58 -20.10
C LEU A 375 11.85 -5.37 -20.93
N LYS A 376 11.63 -5.38 -22.24
CA LYS A 376 12.05 -4.29 -23.14
C LYS A 376 11.39 -2.95 -22.81
N SER A 377 10.07 -2.97 -22.57
CA SER A 377 9.27 -1.74 -22.44
C SER A 377 9.28 -1.15 -21.04
N VAL A 378 9.40 -1.99 -20.00
CA VAL A 378 9.22 -1.56 -18.61
C VAL A 378 10.51 -1.63 -17.81
N VAL A 379 11.25 -2.73 -17.93
CA VAL A 379 12.33 -3.05 -17.00
C VAL A 379 13.68 -2.54 -17.47
N ILE A 380 14.14 -3.01 -18.63
CA ILE A 380 15.48 -2.69 -19.15
C ILE A 380 15.54 -1.43 -20.01
N LYS A 381 14.43 -1.01 -20.59
CA LYS A 381 14.26 0.24 -21.37
C LYS A 381 15.49 0.60 -22.23
N ASN A 382 16.33 1.50 -21.70
CA ASN A 382 17.51 2.06 -22.34
C ASN A 382 18.84 1.53 -21.76
N MET A 383 18.83 0.37 -21.08
CA MET A 383 20.06 -0.23 -20.57
C MET A 383 20.96 -0.65 -21.74
N GLN A 384 22.25 -0.38 -21.60
CA GLN A 384 23.25 -0.79 -22.59
C GLN A 384 23.52 -2.30 -22.49
N ILE A 385 23.86 -2.95 -23.61
CA ILE A 385 24.09 -4.40 -23.64
C ILE A 385 25.24 -4.82 -22.72
N ASP A 386 26.32 -4.05 -22.66
CA ASP A 386 27.44 -4.32 -21.77
C ASP A 386 27.03 -4.28 -20.30
N ASP A 387 26.22 -3.30 -19.91
CA ASP A 387 25.68 -3.18 -18.55
C ASP A 387 24.71 -4.33 -18.23
N LEU A 388 23.89 -4.75 -19.20
CA LEU A 388 23.01 -5.91 -19.05
C LEU A 388 23.80 -7.19 -18.77
N ASN A 389 24.91 -7.41 -19.46
CA ASN A 389 25.79 -8.55 -19.23
C ASN A 389 26.39 -8.53 -17.81
N VAL A 390 26.80 -7.37 -17.32
CA VAL A 390 27.26 -7.20 -15.93
C VAL A 390 26.16 -7.52 -14.94
N ILE A 391 24.96 -7.01 -15.17
CA ILE A 391 23.79 -7.24 -14.30
C ILE A 391 23.42 -8.73 -14.26
N ILE A 392 23.31 -9.38 -15.44
CA ILE A 392 22.96 -10.81 -15.57
C ILE A 392 23.92 -11.68 -14.74
N ASN A 393 25.23 -11.40 -14.79
CA ASN A 393 26.23 -12.15 -14.05
C ASN A 393 26.10 -11.98 -12.52
N LYS A 394 25.47 -10.89 -12.05
CA LYS A 394 25.25 -10.63 -10.62
C LYS A 394 23.89 -11.14 -10.11
N ILE A 395 22.96 -11.48 -11.01
CA ILE A 395 21.66 -12.05 -10.63
C ILE A 395 21.81 -13.53 -10.31
N ASN A 396 21.70 -13.90 -9.04
CA ASN A 396 21.77 -15.30 -8.58
C ASN A 396 20.42 -16.04 -8.65
N ASN A 397 19.42 -15.47 -9.32
CA ASN A 397 18.09 -16.06 -9.44
C ASN A 397 17.95 -16.82 -10.76
N HIS A 398 17.53 -18.10 -10.71
CA HIS A 398 17.29 -18.97 -11.89
C HIS A 398 15.81 -18.92 -12.31
N SER A 399 15.28 -17.73 -12.56
CA SER A 399 13.90 -17.52 -13.02
C SER A 399 13.79 -17.55 -14.57
N GLU A 400 12.58 -17.74 -15.05
CA GLU A 400 12.29 -17.60 -16.48
C GLU A 400 12.56 -16.15 -16.96
N TRP A 401 12.29 -15.16 -16.10
CA TRP A 401 12.64 -13.76 -16.36
C TRP A 401 14.13 -13.55 -16.65
N LYS A 402 15.01 -14.20 -15.87
CA LYS A 402 16.44 -14.14 -16.11
C LYS A 402 16.83 -14.77 -17.45
N ARG A 403 16.24 -15.93 -17.81
CA ARG A 403 16.50 -16.57 -19.11
C ARG A 403 16.12 -15.65 -20.27
N VAL A 404 14.94 -15.02 -20.21
CA VAL A 404 14.50 -14.08 -21.24
C VAL A 404 15.41 -12.86 -21.29
N LEU A 405 15.91 -12.38 -20.14
CA LEU A 405 16.88 -11.28 -20.09
C LEU A 405 18.22 -11.68 -20.77
N GLU A 406 18.70 -12.88 -20.52
CA GLU A 406 19.92 -13.44 -21.16
C GLU A 406 19.77 -13.56 -22.68
N GLU A 407 18.59 -13.95 -23.17
CA GLU A 407 18.28 -13.97 -24.60
C GLU A 407 18.30 -12.58 -25.21
N LEU A 408 17.77 -11.57 -24.49
CA LEU A 408 17.75 -10.19 -24.95
C LEU A 408 19.14 -9.55 -25.01
N ALA A 409 20.04 -9.94 -24.13
CA ALA A 409 21.42 -9.46 -24.10
C ALA A 409 22.30 -10.05 -25.23
N LYS A 410 21.84 -11.12 -25.88
CA LYS A 410 22.53 -11.75 -27.03
C LYS A 410 22.10 -11.18 -28.40
N CYS A 411 21.00 -10.43 -28.44
CA CYS A 411 20.45 -9.81 -29.65
C CYS A 411 20.89 -8.37 -29.79
#